data_3bab8f494176eeb7df06f5a3366dd490
#
_entry.id   3bab8f494176eeb7df06f5a3366dd490
#
_cell.length_a   1.000
_cell.length_b   1.000
_cell.length_c   1.000
_cell.angle_alpha   90.00
_cell.angle_beta   90.00
_cell.angle_gamma   90.00
#
_symmetry.space_group_name_H-M   'P 1'
#
loop_
_entity.id
_entity.type
_entity.pdbx_description
1 polymer ?
#
loop_
_entity_poly.entity_id
_entity_poly.type
_entity_poly.pdbx_seq_one_letter_code
_entity_poly.pdbx_strand_id
1 'polypeptide(L)'
;MWPFSRPILVVSSPSVARQFTQEYPLRKSPEVRRWMKPLTDNQDLVTLEGQAWKQWRHVFNPGFSASHLVRLVPQIIGQVSVFCDILQERAKQDAIFPLEEITVNLTMDTIGLVVL
;
A
#
# COMPACT_ATOMS: atom_id res chain seq x y z
N MET A 1 0.30 -23.27 26.46
CA MET A 1 -0.26 -23.09 25.09
C MET A 1 -1.78 -23.20 25.21
N TRP A 2 -2.52 -22.15 24.88
CA TRP A 2 -3.99 -22.19 24.94
C TRP A 2 -4.49 -23.11 23.83
N PRO A 3 -5.33 -24.10 24.11
CA PRO A 3 -5.72 -25.13 23.14
C PRO A 3 -6.57 -24.59 21.95
N PHE A 4 -6.97 -23.32 21.99
CA PHE A 4 -7.81 -22.68 20.96
C PHE A 4 -7.10 -21.57 20.17
N SER A 5 -5.82 -21.29 20.44
CA SER A 5 -5.07 -20.28 19.69
C SER A 5 -4.41 -20.90 18.45
N ARG A 6 -4.64 -20.31 17.29
CA ARG A 6 -3.91 -20.68 16.08
C ARG A 6 -2.47 -20.17 16.21
N PRO A 7 -1.45 -20.98 15.92
CA PRO A 7 -0.07 -20.53 15.95
C PRO A 7 0.15 -19.50 14.84
N ILE A 8 0.84 -18.41 15.18
CA ILE A 8 1.31 -17.41 14.22
C ILE A 8 2.82 -17.62 14.07
N LEU A 9 3.25 -17.89 12.84
CA LEU A 9 4.66 -17.98 12.48
C LEU A 9 5.10 -16.67 11.85
N VAL A 10 6.05 -15.99 12.49
CA VAL A 10 6.69 -14.79 11.94
C VAL A 10 8.00 -15.19 11.29
N VAL A 11 8.12 -14.98 9.99
CA VAL A 11 9.31 -15.31 9.20
C VAL A 11 10.08 -14.04 8.90
N SER A 12 11.29 -13.90 9.48
CA SER A 12 12.19 -12.75 9.29
C SER A 12 13.39 -13.05 8.40
N SER A 13 13.70 -14.34 8.15
CA SER A 13 14.79 -14.74 7.27
C SER A 13 14.38 -14.71 5.80
N PRO A 14 15.12 -14.00 4.89
CA PRO A 14 14.82 -13.98 3.46
C PRO A 14 14.82 -15.35 2.80
N SER A 15 15.72 -16.25 3.20
CA SER A 15 15.81 -17.62 2.67
C SER A 15 14.57 -18.44 3.04
N VAL A 16 14.10 -18.34 4.27
CA VAL A 16 12.88 -19.02 4.74
C VAL A 16 11.64 -18.40 4.09
N ALA A 17 11.58 -17.06 4.00
CA ALA A 17 10.48 -16.35 3.34
C ALA A 17 10.34 -16.78 1.87
N ARG A 18 11.47 -16.97 1.15
CA ARG A 18 11.48 -17.45 -0.22
C ARG A 18 10.86 -18.85 -0.36
N GLN A 19 11.16 -19.78 0.54
CA GLN A 19 10.54 -21.10 0.53
C GLN A 19 9.03 -21.02 0.63
N PHE A 20 8.51 -20.22 1.58
CA PHE A 20 7.07 -20.06 1.77
C PHE A 20 6.37 -19.33 0.62
N THR A 21 7.05 -18.41 -0.05
CA THR A 21 6.42 -17.60 -1.11
C THR A 21 6.55 -18.19 -2.51
N GLN A 22 7.56 -19.00 -2.77
CA GLN A 22 7.86 -19.54 -4.10
C GLN A 22 7.62 -21.05 -4.23
N GLU A 23 7.94 -21.81 -3.17
CA GLU A 23 7.88 -23.26 -3.22
C GLU A 23 6.53 -23.83 -2.76
N TYR A 24 5.82 -23.10 -1.89
CA TYR A 24 4.53 -23.53 -1.39
C TYR A 24 3.40 -22.62 -1.86
N PRO A 25 2.32 -23.17 -2.45
CA PRO A 25 1.16 -22.39 -2.88
C PRO A 25 0.31 -22.01 -1.65
N LEU A 26 0.79 -21.06 -0.86
CA LEU A 26 0.07 -20.58 0.31
C LEU A 26 -1.15 -19.77 -0.11
N ARG A 27 -2.28 -20.05 0.55
CA ARG A 27 -3.49 -19.25 0.42
C ARG A 27 -3.42 -18.01 1.29
N LYS A 28 -4.09 -16.96 0.87
CA LYS A 28 -4.24 -15.74 1.67
C LYS A 28 -5.07 -16.01 2.92
N SER A 29 -4.72 -15.29 4.01
CA SER A 29 -5.35 -15.48 5.30
C SER A 29 -6.87 -15.21 5.24
N PRO A 30 -7.70 -16.10 5.81
CA PRO A 30 -9.14 -15.83 5.96
C PRO A 30 -9.43 -14.60 6.80
N GLU A 31 -8.56 -14.23 7.72
CA GLU A 31 -8.68 -13.06 8.57
C GLU A 31 -8.59 -11.78 7.73
N VAL A 32 -7.62 -11.70 6.81
CA VAL A 32 -7.49 -10.57 5.87
C VAL A 32 -8.75 -10.43 5.02
N ARG A 33 -9.28 -11.54 4.50
CA ARG A 33 -10.54 -11.53 3.73
C ARG A 33 -11.72 -11.03 4.55
N ARG A 34 -11.79 -11.39 5.84
CA ARG A 34 -12.86 -10.91 6.75
C ARG A 34 -12.76 -9.42 6.98
N TRP A 35 -11.54 -8.88 7.13
CA TRP A 35 -11.31 -7.45 7.35
C TRP A 35 -11.61 -6.61 6.11
N MET A 36 -11.21 -7.09 4.94
CA MET A 36 -11.38 -6.36 3.68
C MET A 36 -12.81 -6.43 3.13
N LYS A 37 -13.60 -7.44 3.55
CA LYS A 37 -14.95 -7.64 3.04
C LYS A 37 -15.86 -6.41 3.14
N PRO A 38 -15.94 -5.68 4.28
CA PRO A 38 -16.81 -4.50 4.38
C PRO A 38 -16.39 -3.35 3.45
N LEU A 39 -15.11 -3.30 3.05
CA LEU A 39 -14.54 -2.23 2.22
C LEU A 39 -14.62 -2.55 0.73
N THR A 40 -14.30 -3.77 0.33
CA THR A 40 -14.10 -4.14 -1.08
C THR A 40 -14.92 -5.35 -1.54
N ASP A 41 -15.72 -5.92 -0.63
CA ASP A 41 -16.42 -7.21 -0.84
C ASP A 41 -15.49 -8.33 -1.32
N ASN A 42 -14.22 -8.29 -0.92
CA ASN A 42 -13.15 -9.20 -1.34
C ASN A 42 -12.88 -9.19 -2.86
N GLN A 43 -13.15 -8.08 -3.54
CA GLN A 43 -12.86 -7.88 -4.96
C GLN A 43 -11.64 -6.98 -5.16
N ASP A 44 -10.59 -7.20 -4.40
CA ASP A 44 -9.34 -6.44 -4.42
C ASP A 44 -8.12 -7.36 -4.54
N LEU A 45 -6.97 -6.78 -4.94
CA LEU A 45 -5.73 -7.54 -5.14
C LEU A 45 -5.17 -8.17 -3.85
N VAL A 46 -5.59 -7.69 -2.68
CA VAL A 46 -5.15 -8.24 -1.39
C VAL A 46 -5.88 -9.54 -1.10
N THR A 47 -7.17 -9.64 -1.48
CA THR A 47 -8.03 -10.78 -1.14
C THR A 47 -8.25 -11.77 -2.28
N LEU A 48 -8.16 -11.33 -3.54
CA LEU A 48 -8.27 -12.19 -4.71
C LEU A 48 -7.14 -13.22 -4.78
N GLU A 49 -7.43 -14.40 -5.30
CA GLU A 49 -6.50 -15.51 -5.48
C GLU A 49 -6.60 -16.13 -6.88
N GLY A 50 -5.64 -16.97 -7.22
CA GLY A 50 -5.64 -17.78 -8.42
C GLY A 50 -5.70 -16.96 -9.70
N GLN A 51 -6.56 -17.36 -10.65
CA GLN A 51 -6.65 -16.75 -11.97
C GLN A 51 -7.21 -15.33 -11.94
N ALA A 52 -8.20 -15.06 -11.09
CA ALA A 52 -8.76 -13.72 -10.92
C ALA A 52 -7.69 -12.73 -10.43
N TRP A 53 -6.88 -13.12 -9.45
CA TRP A 53 -5.77 -12.29 -8.99
C TRP A 53 -4.74 -12.04 -10.10
N LYS A 54 -4.36 -13.06 -10.87
CA LYS A 54 -3.40 -12.92 -11.96
C LYS A 54 -3.89 -11.94 -13.02
N GLN A 55 -5.16 -12.02 -13.39
CA GLN A 55 -5.78 -11.15 -14.38
C GLN A 55 -5.73 -9.69 -13.92
N TRP A 56 -6.20 -9.38 -12.72
CA TRP A 56 -6.20 -8.02 -12.19
C TRP A 56 -4.78 -7.51 -11.95
N ARG A 57 -3.88 -8.35 -11.45
CA ARG A 57 -2.47 -7.99 -11.30
C ARG A 57 -1.83 -7.60 -12.63
N HIS A 58 -2.16 -8.32 -13.70
CA HIS A 58 -1.67 -8.00 -15.04
C HIS A 58 -2.17 -6.62 -15.52
N VAL A 59 -3.41 -6.28 -15.24
CA VAL A 59 -3.99 -4.96 -15.58
C VAL A 59 -3.29 -3.82 -14.84
N PHE A 60 -3.00 -4.01 -13.55
CA PHE A 60 -2.40 -2.95 -12.73
C PHE A 60 -0.88 -2.83 -12.85
N ASN A 61 -0.16 -3.90 -13.18
CA ASN A 61 1.31 -3.89 -13.22
C ASN A 61 1.93 -2.80 -14.11
N PRO A 62 1.39 -2.45 -15.30
CA PRO A 62 1.95 -1.38 -16.12
C PRO A 62 2.01 -0.02 -15.41
N GLY A 63 1.01 0.30 -14.58
CA GLY A 63 0.98 1.53 -13.77
C GLY A 63 2.09 1.61 -12.72
N PHE A 64 2.68 0.48 -12.34
CA PHE A 64 3.81 0.41 -11.41
C PHE A 64 5.15 0.12 -12.09
N SER A 65 5.21 0.21 -13.43
CA SER A 65 6.47 0.07 -14.15
C SER A 65 7.42 1.24 -13.86
N ALA A 66 8.73 0.97 -13.84
CA ALA A 66 9.73 2.00 -13.58
C ALA A 66 9.61 3.18 -14.57
N SER A 67 9.36 2.90 -15.85
CA SER A 67 9.19 3.94 -16.87
C SER A 67 7.94 4.82 -16.65
N HIS A 68 6.86 4.24 -16.14
CA HIS A 68 5.66 4.99 -15.78
C HIS A 68 5.91 5.86 -14.55
N LEU A 69 6.48 5.28 -13.49
CA LEU A 69 6.77 6.01 -12.24
C LEU A 69 7.73 7.19 -12.46
N VAL A 70 8.76 7.03 -13.30
CA VAL A 70 9.68 8.14 -13.65
C VAL A 70 8.94 9.30 -14.32
N ARG A 71 7.94 9.05 -15.15
CA ARG A 71 7.13 10.09 -15.77
C ARG A 71 6.27 10.88 -14.79
N LEU A 72 5.91 10.28 -13.66
CA LEU A 72 5.12 10.93 -12.61
C LEU A 72 5.97 11.81 -11.67
N VAL A 73 7.31 11.66 -11.69
CA VAL A 73 8.21 12.40 -10.80
C VAL A 73 7.98 13.91 -10.84
N PRO A 74 7.85 14.59 -11.99
CA PRO A 74 7.59 16.04 -12.01
C PRO A 74 6.30 16.43 -11.30
N GLN A 75 5.25 15.64 -11.44
CA GLN A 75 3.96 15.88 -10.78
C GLN A 75 4.07 15.65 -9.26
N ILE A 76 4.77 14.60 -8.85
CA ILE A 76 5.04 14.33 -7.43
C ILE A 76 5.85 15.45 -6.80
N ILE A 77 6.87 15.97 -7.51
CA ILE A 77 7.65 17.15 -7.06
C ILE A 77 6.73 18.36 -6.86
N GLY A 78 5.78 18.58 -7.76
CA GLY A 78 4.78 19.64 -7.61
C GLY A 78 3.99 19.53 -6.30
N GLN A 79 3.50 18.34 -5.98
CA GLN A 79 2.78 18.10 -4.71
C GLN A 79 3.67 18.27 -3.48
N VAL A 80 4.92 17.80 -3.56
CA VAL A 80 5.90 18.02 -2.49
C VAL A 80 6.21 19.51 -2.29
N SER A 81 6.26 20.31 -3.36
CA SER A 81 6.45 21.76 -3.25
C SER A 81 5.30 22.42 -2.48
N VAL A 82 4.04 22.09 -2.82
CA VAL A 82 2.86 22.57 -2.08
C VAL A 82 2.93 22.18 -0.60
N PHE A 83 3.32 20.95 -0.32
CA PHE A 83 3.50 20.47 1.06
C PHE A 83 4.57 21.30 1.80
N CYS A 84 5.70 21.59 1.17
CA CYS A 84 6.75 22.44 1.73
C CYS A 84 6.26 23.87 2.01
N ASP A 85 5.45 24.45 1.11
CA ASP A 85 4.89 25.79 1.28
C ASP A 85 3.95 25.83 2.50
N ILE A 86 3.12 24.80 2.68
CA ILE A 86 2.25 24.66 3.87
C ILE A 86 3.10 24.59 5.15
N LEU A 87 4.18 23.81 5.15
CA LEU A 87 5.08 23.70 6.32
C LEU A 87 5.74 25.05 6.62
N GLN A 88 6.21 25.78 5.62
CA GLN A 88 6.81 27.10 5.79
C GLN A 88 5.81 28.11 6.40
N GLU A 89 4.57 28.06 5.93
CA GLU A 89 3.54 28.96 6.45
C GLU A 89 3.20 28.63 7.94
N ARG A 90 3.10 27.34 8.29
CA ARG A 90 2.93 26.92 9.66
C ARG A 90 4.10 27.30 10.57
N ALA A 91 5.33 27.21 10.06
CA ALA A 91 6.54 27.61 10.78
C ALA A 91 6.57 29.12 11.06
N LYS A 92 6.11 29.99 10.12
CA LYS A 92 6.00 31.42 10.34
C LYS A 92 5.01 31.79 11.45
N GLN A 93 3.97 30.99 11.62
CA GLN A 93 2.93 31.20 12.62
C GLN A 93 3.31 30.63 14.00
N ASP A 94 4.49 30.01 14.13
CA ASP A 94 4.93 29.26 15.32
C ASP A 94 3.86 28.27 15.85
N ALA A 95 3.14 27.66 14.91
CA ALA A 95 2.00 26.83 15.18
C ALA A 95 2.40 25.38 15.48
N ILE A 96 1.89 24.85 16.57
CA ILE A 96 1.94 23.40 16.83
C ILE A 96 0.73 22.76 16.13
N PHE A 97 0.98 21.83 15.22
CA PHE A 97 -0.07 21.15 14.46
C PHE A 97 0.26 19.66 14.26
N PRO A 98 -0.75 18.81 14.04
CA PRO A 98 -0.53 17.40 13.73
C PRO A 98 0.02 17.27 12.30
N LEU A 99 1.27 16.84 12.18
CA LEU A 99 1.95 16.62 10.88
C LEU A 99 1.24 15.54 10.06
N GLU A 100 0.58 14.60 10.72
CA GLU A 100 -0.12 13.48 10.09
C GLU A 100 -1.18 13.96 9.07
N GLU A 101 -1.98 14.96 9.41
CA GLU A 101 -3.05 15.47 8.54
C GLU A 101 -2.52 15.93 7.19
N ILE A 102 -1.50 16.78 7.18
CA ILE A 102 -0.92 17.31 5.94
C ILE A 102 -0.10 16.25 5.17
N THR A 103 0.48 15.27 5.88
CA THR A 103 1.17 14.15 5.26
C THR A 103 0.19 13.19 4.58
N VAL A 104 -0.96 12.93 5.20
CA VAL A 104 -2.04 12.15 4.59
C VAL A 104 -2.54 12.82 3.32
N ASN A 105 -2.77 14.15 3.33
CA ASN A 105 -3.18 14.90 2.15
C ASN A 105 -2.16 14.77 1.01
N LEU A 106 -0.86 14.97 1.29
CA LEU A 106 0.20 14.77 0.29
C LEU A 106 0.18 13.36 -0.32
N THR A 107 -0.02 12.34 0.54
CA THR A 107 -0.05 10.94 0.07
C THR A 107 -1.29 10.67 -0.79
N MET A 108 -2.44 11.19 -0.40
CA MET A 108 -3.68 11.04 -1.15
C MET A 108 -3.61 11.73 -2.51
N ASP A 109 -3.10 12.98 -2.56
CA ASP A 109 -2.91 13.71 -3.80
C ASP A 109 -1.92 13.00 -4.73
N THR A 110 -0.81 12.49 -4.16
CA THR A 110 0.17 11.72 -4.93
C THR A 110 -0.43 10.43 -5.51
N ILE A 111 -1.19 9.67 -4.72
CA ILE A 111 -1.88 8.46 -5.21
C ILE A 111 -2.93 8.80 -6.26
N GLY A 112 -3.66 9.90 -6.09
CA GLY A 112 -4.62 10.38 -7.10
C GLY A 112 -3.96 10.59 -8.47
N LEU A 113 -2.76 11.16 -8.51
CA LEU A 113 -1.98 11.34 -9.75
C LEU A 113 -1.52 10.02 -10.40
N VAL A 114 -1.34 8.97 -9.60
CA VAL A 114 -0.90 7.66 -10.10
C VAL A 114 -2.05 6.85 -10.69
N VAL A 115 -3.26 7.03 -10.15
CA VAL A 115 -4.43 6.17 -10.46
C VAL A 115 -5.38 6.82 -11.47
N LEU A 116 -5.45 8.15 -11.52
CA LEU A 116 -6.30 8.94 -12.42
C LEU A 116 -5.56 9.43 -13.66
#